data_50801ed79314b8266c018a5f8cab403e
#
_entry.id   50801ed79314b8266c018a5f8cab403e
#
_cell.length_a   1.000
_cell.length_b   1.000
_cell.length_c   1.000
_cell.angle_alpha   90.00
_cell.angle_beta   90.00
_cell.angle_gamma   90.00
#
_symmetry.space_group_name_H-M   'P 1'
#
loop_
_entity.id
_entity.type
_entity.pdbx_description
1 polymer ?
#
loop_
_entity_poly.entity_id
_entity_poly.type
_entity_poly.pdbx_seq_one_letter_code
_entity_poly.pdbx_strand_id
1 'polypeptide(L)'
;MSYEIEYHDYDVVVVGAGGAGLRATVGAVENGYKTACITKVFPTRSHTVAAQGGISAALGNMGEDDWRWHMYDTVKGSDWLGDQDAIEYLCKNAPKAVLELENYGVPFSRTEDGKIYQRAFGGMTK
;
A
#
# COMPACT_ATOMS: atom_id res chain seq x y z
N MET A 1 -24.69 -27.35 25.14
CA MET A 1 -23.38 -26.80 25.53
C MET A 1 -23.52 -25.30 25.58
N SER A 2 -23.33 -24.69 26.74
CA SER A 2 -23.23 -23.23 26.89
C SER A 2 -21.74 -22.86 26.73
N TYR A 3 -21.44 -21.91 25.89
CA TYR A 3 -20.11 -21.32 25.76
C TYR A 3 -20.14 -19.90 26.31
N GLU A 4 -19.05 -19.50 26.92
CA GLU A 4 -18.88 -18.17 27.46
C GLU A 4 -18.66 -17.19 26.30
N ILE A 5 -19.32 -16.04 26.35
CA ILE A 5 -19.15 -14.97 25.36
C ILE A 5 -18.33 -13.88 26.01
N GLU A 6 -17.17 -13.56 25.42
CA GLU A 6 -16.38 -12.41 25.81
C GLU A 6 -16.75 -11.18 24.96
N TYR A 7 -16.90 -10.05 25.62
CA TYR A 7 -17.22 -8.77 24.98
C TYR A 7 -16.00 -7.84 25.04
N HIS A 8 -15.68 -7.25 23.90
CA HIS A 8 -14.59 -6.29 23.77
C HIS A 8 -15.08 -5.02 23.06
N ASP A 9 -14.83 -3.87 23.67
CA ASP A 9 -15.26 -2.57 23.13
C ASP A 9 -14.08 -1.83 22.51
N TYR A 10 -14.27 -1.34 21.28
CA TYR A 10 -13.32 -0.55 20.52
C TYR A 10 -14.02 0.60 19.81
N ASP A 11 -13.29 1.70 19.56
CA ASP A 11 -13.80 2.83 18.76
C ASP A 11 -13.82 2.48 17.28
N VAL A 12 -12.81 1.71 16.83
CA VAL A 12 -12.66 1.28 15.43
C VAL A 12 -12.32 -0.21 15.38
N VAL A 13 -13.00 -0.93 14.50
CA VAL A 13 -12.68 -2.33 14.19
C VAL A 13 -12.34 -2.45 12.71
N VAL A 14 -11.10 -2.82 12.41
CA VAL A 14 -10.63 -3.09 11.05
C VAL A 14 -10.68 -4.58 10.79
N VAL A 15 -11.40 -5.00 9.75
CA VAL A 15 -11.51 -6.41 9.37
C VAL A 15 -10.59 -6.70 8.19
N GLY A 16 -9.52 -7.42 8.46
CA GLY A 16 -8.46 -7.79 7.51
C GLY A 16 -7.13 -7.10 7.83
N ALA A 17 -6.06 -7.90 8.00
CA ALA A 17 -4.71 -7.43 8.29
C ALA A 17 -3.75 -7.62 7.10
N GLY A 18 -4.20 -7.34 5.89
CA GLY A 18 -3.33 -7.09 4.74
C GLY A 18 -2.78 -5.66 4.78
N GLY A 19 -2.05 -5.23 3.75
CA GLY A 19 -1.42 -3.90 3.72
C GLY A 19 -2.41 -2.75 3.96
N ALA A 20 -3.58 -2.80 3.30
CA ALA A 20 -4.62 -1.78 3.48
C ALA A 20 -5.17 -1.74 4.91
N GLY A 21 -5.49 -2.91 5.48
CA GLY A 21 -6.04 -2.99 6.84
C GLY A 21 -5.03 -2.57 7.90
N LEU A 22 -3.77 -2.98 7.77
CA LEU A 22 -2.70 -2.55 8.67
C LEU A 22 -2.48 -1.04 8.60
N ARG A 23 -2.46 -0.46 7.40
CA ARG A 23 -2.34 1.00 7.25
C ARG A 23 -3.53 1.77 7.86
N ALA A 24 -4.75 1.26 7.66
CA ALA A 24 -5.95 1.83 8.29
C ALA A 24 -5.89 1.74 9.81
N THR A 25 -5.42 0.60 10.36
CA THR A 25 -5.25 0.40 11.80
C THR A 25 -4.24 1.41 12.37
N VAL A 26 -3.08 1.57 11.73
CA VAL A 26 -2.08 2.55 12.15
C VAL A 26 -2.68 3.96 12.13
N GLY A 27 -3.34 4.35 11.05
CA GLY A 27 -3.96 5.67 10.96
C GLY A 27 -5.04 5.93 12.03
N ALA A 28 -5.84 4.93 12.38
CA ALA A 28 -6.82 5.06 13.45
C ALA A 28 -6.14 5.26 14.82
N VAL A 29 -5.10 4.47 15.11
CA VAL A 29 -4.34 4.58 16.38
C VAL A 29 -3.59 5.92 16.47
N GLU A 30 -2.98 6.39 15.39
CA GLU A 30 -2.31 7.70 15.34
C GLU A 30 -3.26 8.87 15.62
N ASN A 31 -4.56 8.69 15.33
CA ASN A 31 -5.61 9.66 15.67
C ASN A 31 -6.24 9.42 17.06
N GLY A 32 -5.66 8.56 17.87
CA GLY A 32 -6.06 8.35 19.27
C GLY A 32 -7.22 7.39 19.48
N TYR A 33 -7.68 6.68 18.46
CA TYR A 33 -8.77 5.71 18.58
C TYR A 33 -8.28 4.37 19.14
N LYS A 34 -9.03 3.80 20.09
CA LYS A 34 -8.85 2.43 20.56
C LYS A 34 -9.26 1.49 19.44
N THR A 35 -8.29 0.86 18.78
CA THR A 35 -8.52 0.14 17.54
C THR A 35 -8.22 -1.35 17.66
N ALA A 36 -9.13 -2.18 17.15
CA ALA A 36 -8.87 -3.61 16.92
C ALA A 36 -8.67 -3.90 15.44
N CYS A 37 -7.71 -4.76 15.13
CA CYS A 37 -7.56 -5.33 13.79
C CYS A 37 -7.83 -6.83 13.84
N ILE A 38 -8.89 -7.26 13.18
CA ILE A 38 -9.34 -8.66 13.17
C ILE A 38 -8.89 -9.31 11.86
N THR A 39 -8.24 -10.44 11.93
CA THR A 39 -7.78 -11.16 10.74
C THR A 39 -8.02 -12.65 10.84
N LYS A 40 -8.32 -13.27 9.70
CA LYS A 40 -8.48 -14.73 9.58
C LYS A 40 -7.16 -15.47 9.71
N VAL A 41 -6.08 -14.89 9.20
CA VAL A 41 -4.74 -15.47 9.19
C VAL A 41 -3.75 -14.48 9.78
N PHE A 42 -2.60 -14.98 10.20
CA PHE A 42 -1.54 -14.10 10.69
C PHE A 42 -1.14 -13.07 9.61
N PRO A 43 -0.89 -11.80 9.96
CA PRO A 43 -0.66 -10.72 8.97
C PRO A 43 0.41 -11.02 7.92
N THR A 44 1.48 -11.73 8.31
CA THR A 44 2.55 -12.15 7.38
C THR A 44 2.12 -13.20 6.35
N ARG A 45 0.88 -13.67 6.41
CA ARG A 45 0.28 -14.59 5.42
C ARG A 45 -0.66 -13.88 4.45
N SER A 46 -0.72 -12.55 4.51
CA SER A 46 -1.51 -11.76 3.58
C SER A 46 -0.92 -11.78 2.17
N HIS A 47 -1.76 -11.50 1.16
CA HIS A 47 -1.30 -11.34 -0.22
C HIS A 47 -0.29 -10.20 -0.38
N THR A 48 -0.38 -9.16 0.43
CA THR A 48 0.61 -8.07 0.43
C THR A 48 2.02 -8.58 0.74
N VAL A 49 2.16 -9.48 1.69
CA VAL A 49 3.45 -10.10 2.06
C VAL A 49 3.85 -11.18 1.07
N ALA A 50 2.89 -11.95 0.55
CA ALA A 50 3.13 -13.06 -0.39
C ALA A 50 3.44 -12.58 -1.82
N ALA A 51 3.07 -11.33 -2.17
CA ALA A 51 3.34 -10.78 -3.49
C ALA A 51 4.85 -10.62 -3.71
N GLN A 52 5.29 -10.97 -4.92
CA GLN A 52 6.64 -10.71 -5.39
C GLN A 52 6.65 -9.47 -6.29
N GLY A 53 7.75 -8.78 -6.32
CA GLY A 53 7.94 -7.63 -7.18
C GLY A 53 8.23 -6.39 -6.36
N GLY A 54 7.45 -5.39 -6.56
CA GLY A 54 7.67 -4.12 -5.91
C GLY A 54 6.38 -3.34 -5.77
N ILE A 55 6.54 -2.07 -5.63
CA ILE A 55 5.45 -1.10 -5.59
C ILE A 55 5.69 -0.06 -6.68
N SER A 56 4.67 0.24 -7.47
CA SER A 56 4.74 1.24 -8.53
C SER A 56 4.53 2.63 -7.95
N ALA A 57 5.47 3.53 -8.23
CA ALA A 57 5.38 4.94 -7.86
C ALA A 57 6.32 5.78 -8.73
N ALA A 58 5.85 6.94 -9.17
CA ALA A 58 6.64 7.87 -9.97
C ALA A 58 7.58 8.70 -9.07
N LEU A 59 8.74 8.12 -8.68
CA LEU A 59 9.71 8.79 -7.82
C LEU A 59 10.75 9.62 -8.61
N GLY A 60 10.96 9.30 -9.89
CA GLY A 60 11.94 10.00 -10.72
C GLY A 60 13.41 9.75 -10.34
N ASN A 61 13.71 8.70 -9.59
CA ASN A 61 15.06 8.44 -9.07
C ASN A 61 16.03 7.91 -10.13
N MET A 62 15.53 7.28 -11.19
CA MET A 62 16.34 6.67 -12.25
C MET A 62 16.25 7.44 -13.59
N GLY A 63 15.46 8.50 -13.64
CA GLY A 63 15.23 9.30 -14.83
C GLY A 63 13.99 10.17 -14.67
N GLU A 64 13.63 10.87 -15.76
CA GLU A 64 12.40 11.65 -15.80
C GLU A 64 11.18 10.73 -15.59
N ASP A 65 10.28 11.13 -14.71
CA ASP A 65 9.08 10.36 -14.37
C ASP A 65 7.93 11.30 -14.00
N ASP A 66 6.70 10.86 -14.22
CA ASP A 66 5.49 11.62 -13.89
C ASP A 66 4.36 10.67 -13.49
N TRP A 67 3.66 10.99 -12.43
CA TRP A 67 2.52 10.19 -11.95
C TRP A 67 1.42 10.04 -13.01
N ARG A 68 1.33 10.93 -14.02
CA ARG A 68 0.36 10.82 -15.13
C ARG A 68 0.70 9.66 -16.06
N TRP A 69 1.97 9.34 -16.23
CA TRP A 69 2.40 8.15 -16.97
C TRP A 69 1.99 6.88 -16.21
N HIS A 70 2.24 6.86 -14.90
CA HIS A 70 1.76 5.78 -14.04
C HIS A 70 0.23 5.65 -14.10
N MET A 71 -0.52 6.75 -14.07
CA MET A 71 -1.97 6.75 -14.23
C MET A 71 -2.39 6.18 -15.58
N TYR A 72 -1.78 6.63 -16.68
CA TYR A 72 -2.09 6.13 -18.03
C TYR A 72 -1.89 4.61 -18.13
N ASP A 73 -0.75 4.13 -17.67
CA ASP A 73 -0.43 2.70 -17.68
C ASP A 73 -1.41 1.88 -16.81
N THR A 74 -1.83 2.42 -15.68
CA THR A 74 -2.82 1.78 -14.79
C THR A 74 -4.19 1.73 -15.42
N VAL A 75 -4.67 2.82 -16.02
CA VAL A 75 -5.96 2.86 -16.76
C VAL A 75 -5.95 1.87 -17.91
N LYS A 76 -4.86 1.87 -18.70
CA LYS A 76 -4.67 0.93 -19.81
C LYS A 76 -4.61 -0.52 -19.32
N GLY A 77 -3.86 -0.78 -18.24
CA GLY A 77 -3.72 -2.11 -17.64
C GLY A 77 -5.00 -2.66 -17.03
N SER A 78 -5.95 -1.80 -16.69
CA SER A 78 -7.29 -2.17 -16.25
C SER A 78 -8.31 -2.33 -17.40
N ASP A 79 -7.84 -2.43 -18.65
CA ASP A 79 -8.68 -2.51 -19.86
C ASP A 79 -9.69 -1.35 -19.98
N TRP A 80 -9.34 -0.17 -19.46
CA TRP A 80 -10.18 1.04 -19.42
C TRP A 80 -11.46 0.90 -18.56
N LEU A 81 -11.55 -0.17 -17.76
CA LEU A 81 -12.69 -0.45 -16.89
C LEU A 81 -12.53 0.05 -15.46
N GLY A 82 -11.31 0.48 -15.08
CA GLY A 82 -11.02 0.97 -13.75
C GLY A 82 -11.68 2.31 -13.44
N ASP A 83 -11.98 2.54 -12.16
CA ASP A 83 -12.41 3.86 -11.67
C ASP A 83 -11.24 4.84 -11.81
N GLN A 84 -11.38 5.79 -12.73
CA GLN A 84 -10.29 6.70 -13.08
C GLN A 84 -9.98 7.71 -11.98
N ASP A 85 -10.96 8.12 -11.18
CA ASP A 85 -10.75 9.01 -10.04
C ASP A 85 -9.95 8.31 -8.94
N ALA A 86 -10.27 7.04 -8.67
CA ALA A 86 -9.52 6.22 -7.73
C ALA A 86 -8.08 5.95 -8.22
N ILE A 87 -7.90 5.69 -9.52
CA ILE A 87 -6.58 5.50 -10.14
C ILE A 87 -5.75 6.79 -10.07
N GLU A 88 -6.35 7.93 -10.38
CA GLU A 88 -5.67 9.23 -10.26
C GLU A 88 -5.20 9.47 -8.83
N TYR A 89 -6.08 9.27 -7.86
CA TYR A 89 -5.76 9.41 -6.44
C TYR A 89 -4.59 8.48 -6.03
N LEU A 90 -4.65 7.20 -6.45
CA LEU A 90 -3.59 6.23 -6.18
C LEU A 90 -2.25 6.70 -6.76
N CYS A 91 -2.21 7.01 -8.04
CA CYS A 91 -0.96 7.35 -8.72
C CYS A 91 -0.33 8.65 -8.21
N LYS A 92 -1.15 9.66 -7.88
CA LYS A 92 -0.68 10.90 -7.26
C LYS A 92 -0.08 10.69 -5.88
N ASN A 93 -0.65 9.78 -5.09
CA ASN A 93 -0.23 9.55 -3.71
C ASN A 93 0.79 8.41 -3.55
N ALA A 94 1.02 7.60 -4.58
CA ALA A 94 1.96 6.50 -4.52
C ALA A 94 3.38 6.92 -4.10
N PRO A 95 3.97 8.02 -4.60
CA PRO A 95 5.28 8.48 -4.13
C PRO A 95 5.33 8.74 -2.62
N LYS A 96 4.30 9.42 -2.09
CA LYS A 96 4.18 9.68 -0.65
C LYS A 96 4.07 8.39 0.15
N ALA A 97 3.26 7.44 -0.33
CA ALA A 97 3.08 6.14 0.33
C ALA A 97 4.38 5.32 0.36
N VAL A 98 5.19 5.36 -0.70
CA VAL A 98 6.50 4.69 -0.72
C VAL A 98 7.46 5.30 0.31
N LEU A 99 7.52 6.63 0.40
CA LEU A 99 8.35 7.30 1.40
C LEU A 99 7.86 7.03 2.82
N GLU A 100 6.55 6.92 3.04
CA GLU A 100 5.98 6.53 4.32
C GLU A 100 6.41 5.11 4.71
N LEU A 101 6.35 4.16 3.77
CA LEU A 101 6.85 2.79 3.99
C LEU A 101 8.35 2.77 4.30
N GLU A 102 9.14 3.58 3.63
CA GLU A 102 10.56 3.75 3.94
C GLU A 102 10.77 4.23 5.39
N ASN A 103 10.00 5.22 5.82
CA ASN A 103 10.04 5.74 7.19
C ASN A 103 9.60 4.68 8.23
N TYR A 104 8.74 3.75 7.86
CA TYR A 104 8.40 2.59 8.70
C TYR A 104 9.49 1.50 8.71
N GLY A 105 10.56 1.67 7.94
CA GLY A 105 11.72 0.77 7.94
C GLY A 105 11.69 -0.29 6.84
N VAL A 106 10.88 -0.14 5.79
CA VAL A 106 10.95 -1.05 4.64
C VAL A 106 12.29 -0.89 3.92
N PRO A 107 13.11 -1.95 3.82
CA PRO A 107 14.46 -1.88 3.26
C PRO A 107 14.43 -1.92 1.73
N PHE A 108 14.04 -0.83 1.09
CA PHE A 108 14.11 -0.72 -0.36
C PHE A 108 15.55 -0.82 -0.88
N SER A 109 15.72 -1.41 -2.05
CA SER A 109 17.00 -1.38 -2.78
C SER A 109 17.41 0.06 -3.05
N ARG A 110 18.72 0.33 -3.04
CA ARG A 110 19.28 1.68 -3.19
C ARG A 110 20.14 1.81 -4.43
N THR A 111 20.14 3.01 -4.97
CA THR A 111 21.13 3.47 -5.93
C THR A 111 22.46 3.78 -5.23
N GLU A 112 23.54 3.99 -5.98
CA GLU A 112 24.85 4.36 -5.42
C GLU A 112 24.83 5.70 -4.66
N ASP A 113 23.94 6.62 -5.08
CA ASP A 113 23.71 7.91 -4.41
C ASP A 113 22.67 7.85 -3.29
N GLY A 114 22.23 6.64 -2.90
CA GLY A 114 21.38 6.40 -1.72
C GLY A 114 19.88 6.57 -1.95
N LYS A 115 19.41 6.87 -3.16
CA LYS A 115 17.99 6.97 -3.48
C LYS A 115 17.34 5.57 -3.56
N ILE A 116 16.02 5.49 -3.43
CA ILE A 116 15.28 4.26 -3.69
C ILE A 116 15.50 3.86 -5.15
N TYR A 117 16.02 2.65 -5.35
CA TYR A 117 16.23 2.10 -6.69
C TYR A 117 14.89 1.79 -7.35
N GLN A 118 14.76 2.18 -8.61
CA GLN A 118 13.60 1.88 -9.43
C GLN A 118 14.03 1.12 -10.71
N ARG A 119 13.15 0.27 -11.20
CA ARG A 119 13.34 -0.40 -12.48
C ARG A 119 12.04 -0.36 -13.28
N ALA A 120 12.16 -0.35 -14.59
CA ALA A 120 11.01 -0.55 -15.46
C ALA A 120 10.35 -1.92 -15.17
N PHE A 121 9.05 -1.97 -15.21
CA PHE A 121 8.27 -3.19 -15.07
C PHE A 121 7.47 -3.44 -16.36
N GLY A 122 7.19 -4.70 -16.67
CA GLY A 122 6.49 -5.07 -17.90
C GLY A 122 5.11 -4.40 -17.99
N GLY A 123 4.83 -3.76 -19.12
CA GLY A 123 3.60 -3.03 -19.36
C GLY A 123 3.60 -1.55 -18.98
N MET A 124 4.68 -1.06 -18.39
CA MET A 124 4.83 0.36 -18.09
C MET A 124 5.49 1.12 -19.25
N THR A 125 5.08 2.36 -19.46
CA THR A 125 5.59 3.22 -20.53
C THR A 125 6.99 3.76 -20.21
N LYS A 126 7.27 3.92 -18.93
CA LYS A 126 8.55 4.41 -18.40
C LYS A 126 8.99 3.65 -17.17
#